data_bfd5983461b2895643c7fc045f1fec1a
#
_entry.id   bfd5983461b2895643c7fc045f1fec1a
#
_cell.length_a   1.000
_cell.length_b   1.000
_cell.length_c   1.000
_cell.angle_alpha   90.00
_cell.angle_beta   90.00
_cell.angle_gamma   90.00
#
_symmetry.space_group_name_H-M   'P 1'
#
loop_
_entity.id
_entity.type
_entity.pdbx_description
1 polymer ?
#
loop_
_entity_poly.entity_id
_entity_poly.type
_entity_poly.pdbx_seq_one_letter_code
_entity_poly.pdbx_strand_id
1 'polypeptide(L)'
;MGRTLVICKPDAVERGLVGEIIGRIERKGLRPIAVELRTITSEAAAAHYSEHDGKPFFDDLVVFITRSPVVVMVIEGPEDTFKVVRTLMGATNPVDAAPGTIRGDLALEMGENLIHGSDSPESAAREIGIFFPDLD
;
A
#
# COMPACT_ATOMS: atom_id res chain seq x y z
N MET A 1 -3.43 14.88 13.62
CA MET A 1 -3.45 13.47 13.26
C MET A 1 -3.07 13.29 11.81
N GLY A 2 -2.36 12.21 11.51
CA GLY A 2 -1.95 11.90 10.15
C GLY A 2 -2.76 10.76 9.56
N ARG A 3 -2.92 10.77 8.25
CA ARG A 3 -3.56 9.69 7.49
C ARG A 3 -2.66 9.29 6.34
N THR A 4 -2.67 8.00 6.00
CA THR A 4 -1.92 7.50 4.87
C THR A 4 -2.71 6.41 4.16
N LEU A 5 -2.42 6.21 2.89
CA LEU A 5 -3.06 5.14 2.12
C LEU A 5 -2.18 3.90 2.13
N VAL A 6 -2.79 2.76 2.37
CA VAL A 6 -2.13 1.45 2.31
C VAL A 6 -2.91 0.58 1.35
N ILE A 7 -2.18 -0.14 0.50
CA ILE A 7 -2.77 -1.15 -0.38
C ILE A 7 -2.08 -2.48 -0.09
N CYS A 8 -2.89 -3.49 0.30
CA CYS A 8 -2.44 -4.87 0.24
C CYS A 8 -2.57 -5.28 -1.22
N LYS A 9 -1.45 -5.48 -1.90
CA LYS A 9 -1.40 -5.71 -3.35
C LYS A 9 -1.98 -7.08 -3.72
N PRO A 10 -2.21 -7.35 -5.00
CA PRO A 10 -2.80 -8.63 -5.40
C PRO A 10 -2.09 -9.85 -4.84
N ASP A 11 -0.77 -9.84 -4.78
CA ASP A 11 0.01 -10.96 -4.24
C ASP A 11 -0.26 -11.20 -2.76
N ALA A 12 -0.48 -10.14 -1.97
CA ALA A 12 -0.83 -10.28 -0.55
C ALA A 12 -2.20 -10.94 -0.38
N VAL A 13 -3.18 -10.52 -1.20
CA VAL A 13 -4.53 -11.11 -1.15
C VAL A 13 -4.48 -12.57 -1.62
N GLU A 14 -3.79 -12.83 -2.72
CA GLU A 14 -3.65 -14.19 -3.28
C GLU A 14 -2.99 -15.14 -2.29
N ARG A 15 -2.01 -14.66 -1.53
CA ARG A 15 -1.28 -15.46 -0.55
C ARG A 15 -1.96 -15.55 0.82
N GLY A 16 -3.09 -14.88 1.01
CA GLY A 16 -3.81 -14.89 2.29
C GLY A 16 -3.10 -14.14 3.41
N LEU A 17 -2.37 -13.07 3.08
CA LEU A 17 -1.58 -12.32 4.05
C LEU A 17 -2.21 -11.02 4.53
N VAL A 18 -3.43 -10.71 4.07
CA VAL A 18 -4.12 -9.45 4.44
C VAL A 18 -4.29 -9.35 5.96
N GLY A 19 -4.74 -10.42 6.60
CA GLY A 19 -4.93 -10.44 8.06
C GLY A 19 -3.63 -10.20 8.82
N GLU A 20 -2.52 -10.77 8.35
CA GLU A 20 -1.21 -10.55 8.96
C GLU A 20 -0.79 -9.09 8.84
N ILE A 21 -0.99 -8.49 7.66
CA ILE A 21 -0.62 -7.10 7.42
C ILE A 21 -1.45 -6.16 8.29
N ILE A 22 -2.77 -6.33 8.29
CA ILE A 22 -3.66 -5.50 9.13
C ILE A 22 -3.32 -5.68 10.60
N GLY A 23 -3.06 -6.92 11.02
CA GLY A 23 -2.69 -7.21 12.40
C GLY A 23 -1.43 -6.46 12.83
N ARG A 24 -0.42 -6.40 11.98
CA ARG A 24 0.82 -5.66 12.30
C ARG A 24 0.57 -4.16 12.43
N ILE A 25 -0.29 -3.61 11.57
CA ILE A 25 -0.67 -2.19 11.65
C ILE A 25 -1.41 -1.92 12.96
N GLU A 26 -2.38 -2.75 13.30
CA GLU A 26 -3.16 -2.59 14.54
C GLU A 26 -2.32 -2.79 15.79
N ARG A 27 -1.44 -3.78 15.82
CA ARG A 27 -0.57 -4.02 16.97
C ARG A 27 0.41 -2.86 17.21
N LYS A 28 0.76 -2.13 16.15
CA LYS A 28 1.61 -0.93 16.29
C LYS A 28 0.84 0.22 16.94
N GLY A 29 -0.48 0.16 17.01
CA GLY A 29 -1.31 1.19 17.60
C GLY A 29 -1.93 2.14 16.56
N LEU A 30 -1.81 1.81 15.28
CA LEU A 30 -2.42 2.59 14.20
C LEU A 30 -3.84 2.07 13.94
N ARG A 31 -4.70 2.92 13.36
CA ARG A 31 -6.11 2.57 13.17
C ARG A 31 -6.50 2.58 11.69
N PRO A 32 -6.93 1.45 11.14
CA PRO A 32 -7.63 1.45 9.86
C PRO A 32 -8.99 2.12 10.05
N ILE A 33 -9.22 3.22 9.33
CA ILE A 33 -10.51 3.94 9.40
C ILE A 33 -11.35 3.72 8.15
N ALA A 34 -10.78 3.16 7.08
CA ALA A 34 -11.48 2.71 5.90
C ALA A 34 -10.75 1.47 5.38
N VAL A 35 -11.50 0.42 5.06
CA VAL A 35 -10.96 -0.84 4.54
C VAL A 35 -11.90 -1.35 3.48
N GLU A 36 -11.40 -1.63 2.29
CA GLU A 36 -12.24 -2.11 1.19
C GLU A 36 -11.48 -3.11 0.32
N LEU A 37 -12.10 -4.27 0.11
CA LEU A 37 -11.65 -5.23 -0.89
C LEU A 37 -12.23 -4.79 -2.24
N ARG A 38 -11.37 -4.53 -3.22
CA ARG A 38 -11.82 -4.10 -4.55
C ARG A 38 -10.83 -4.51 -5.62
N THR A 39 -11.30 -4.57 -6.86
CA THR A 39 -10.43 -4.65 -8.02
C THR A 39 -10.20 -3.23 -8.54
N ILE A 40 -8.94 -2.81 -8.63
CA ILE A 40 -8.60 -1.47 -9.08
C ILE A 40 -8.81 -1.38 -10.59
N THR A 41 -9.51 -0.31 -11.04
CA THR A 41 -9.69 -0.06 -12.46
C THR A 41 -8.39 0.43 -13.09
N SER A 42 -8.27 0.27 -14.42
CA SER A 42 -7.08 0.78 -15.12
C SER A 42 -6.94 2.29 -14.97
N GLU A 43 -8.05 3.01 -14.92
CA GLU A 43 -8.07 4.47 -14.72
C GLU A 43 -7.53 4.85 -13.34
N ALA A 44 -7.98 4.16 -12.29
CA ALA A 44 -7.51 4.42 -10.94
C ALA A 44 -6.04 4.05 -10.79
N ALA A 45 -5.60 2.94 -11.40
CA ALA A 45 -4.20 2.54 -11.39
C ALA A 45 -3.32 3.56 -12.09
N ALA A 46 -3.76 4.06 -13.25
CA ALA A 46 -3.01 5.08 -13.98
C ALA A 46 -2.91 6.38 -13.18
N ALA A 47 -3.98 6.78 -12.51
CA ALA A 47 -3.97 7.96 -11.64
C ALA A 47 -3.03 7.77 -10.45
N HIS A 48 -3.04 6.59 -9.84
CA HIS A 48 -2.19 6.27 -8.70
C HIS A 48 -0.69 6.31 -9.08
N TYR A 49 -0.35 5.78 -10.25
CA TYR A 49 1.02 5.75 -10.74
C TYR A 49 1.35 6.91 -11.70
N SER A 50 0.57 8.00 -11.68
CA SER A 50 0.70 9.08 -12.66
C SER A 50 2.09 9.70 -12.73
N GLU A 51 2.83 9.75 -11.62
CA GLU A 51 4.20 10.27 -11.61
C GLU A 51 5.20 9.35 -12.33
N HIS A 52 4.79 8.13 -12.65
CA HIS A 52 5.61 7.18 -13.42
C HIS A 52 5.18 7.07 -14.88
N ASP A 53 4.17 7.85 -15.30
CA ASP A 53 3.68 7.84 -16.68
C ASP A 53 4.84 8.16 -17.64
N GLY A 54 4.94 7.36 -18.70
CA GLY A 54 6.03 7.48 -19.66
C GLY A 54 7.30 6.71 -19.30
N LYS A 55 7.41 6.16 -18.10
CA LYS A 55 8.56 5.34 -17.73
C LYS A 55 8.38 3.90 -18.21
N PRO A 56 9.48 3.18 -18.50
CA PRO A 56 9.39 1.81 -19.06
C PRO A 56 8.59 0.83 -18.21
N PHE A 57 8.58 1.01 -16.88
CA PHE A 57 7.91 0.08 -15.97
C PHE A 57 6.45 0.47 -15.66
N PHE A 58 5.94 1.57 -16.21
CA PHE A 58 4.59 2.05 -15.89
C PHE A 58 3.52 1.02 -16.21
N ASP A 59 3.56 0.45 -17.42
CA ASP A 59 2.56 -0.53 -17.85
C ASP A 59 2.58 -1.77 -16.98
N ASP A 60 3.76 -2.23 -16.57
CA ASP A 60 3.90 -3.40 -15.71
C ASP A 60 3.28 -3.15 -14.32
N LEU A 61 3.45 -1.94 -13.78
CA LEU A 61 2.82 -1.56 -12.51
C LEU A 61 1.30 -1.60 -12.61
N VAL A 62 0.75 -1.07 -13.70
CA VAL A 62 -0.71 -1.03 -13.91
C VAL A 62 -1.25 -2.45 -14.08
N VAL A 63 -0.59 -3.29 -14.88
CA VAL A 63 -1.00 -4.68 -15.09
C VAL A 63 -1.00 -5.45 -13.77
N PHE A 64 0.06 -5.29 -12.98
CA PHE A 64 0.18 -5.99 -11.71
C PHE A 64 -0.92 -5.60 -10.72
N ILE A 65 -1.12 -4.29 -10.51
CA ILE A 65 -2.05 -3.82 -9.48
C ILE A 65 -3.51 -4.10 -9.83
N THR A 66 -3.81 -4.30 -11.11
CA THR A 66 -5.18 -4.56 -11.58
C THR A 66 -5.47 -6.04 -11.82
N ARG A 67 -4.49 -6.93 -11.66
CA ARG A 67 -4.65 -8.35 -12.04
C ARG A 67 -5.66 -9.12 -11.20
N SER A 68 -5.86 -8.73 -9.95
CA SER A 68 -6.79 -9.38 -9.04
C SER A 68 -7.12 -8.44 -7.88
N PRO A 69 -8.09 -8.78 -7.01
CA PRO A 69 -8.48 -7.88 -5.93
C PRO A 69 -7.35 -7.49 -5.00
N VAL A 70 -7.44 -6.28 -4.49
CA VAL A 70 -6.55 -5.69 -3.49
C VAL A 70 -7.37 -5.29 -2.27
N VAL A 71 -6.71 -5.02 -1.15
CA VAL A 71 -7.35 -4.36 -0.02
C VAL A 71 -6.77 -2.96 0.12
N VAL A 72 -7.63 -1.96 -0.06
CA VAL A 72 -7.25 -0.55 0.03
C VAL A 72 -7.70 -0.03 1.39
N MET A 73 -6.80 0.66 2.09
CA MET A 73 -7.08 1.14 3.45
C MET A 73 -6.61 2.56 3.65
N VAL A 74 -7.33 3.29 4.51
CA VAL A 74 -6.83 4.55 5.06
C VAL A 74 -6.46 4.27 6.51
N ILE A 75 -5.22 4.57 6.86
CA ILE A 75 -4.68 4.35 8.20
C ILE A 75 -4.50 5.71 8.87
N GLU A 76 -4.98 5.81 10.11
CA GLU A 76 -4.89 7.04 10.89
C GLU A 76 -4.02 6.82 12.12
N GLY A 77 -3.26 7.85 12.49
CA GLY A 77 -2.37 7.82 13.65
C GLY A 77 -1.74 9.19 13.87
N PRO A 78 -0.54 9.26 14.45
CA PRO A 78 0.20 10.50 14.64
C PRO A 78 0.47 11.22 13.32
N GLU A 79 0.97 12.44 13.36
CA GLU A 79 1.25 13.20 12.13
C GLU A 79 2.18 12.47 11.17
N ASP A 80 3.13 11.69 11.68
CA ASP A 80 4.09 10.94 10.87
C ASP A 80 3.59 9.54 10.50
N THR A 81 2.27 9.31 10.46
CA THR A 81 1.70 7.98 10.20
C THR A 81 2.26 7.34 8.93
N PHE A 82 2.45 8.11 7.84
CA PHE A 82 3.03 7.55 6.63
C PHE A 82 4.42 6.94 6.89
N LYS A 83 5.22 7.61 7.71
CA LYS A 83 6.57 7.16 8.03
C LYS A 83 6.54 5.90 8.89
N VAL A 84 5.64 5.85 9.87
CA VAL A 84 5.47 4.67 10.73
C VAL A 84 5.08 3.46 9.89
N VAL A 85 4.10 3.64 8.98
CA VAL A 85 3.68 2.56 8.09
C VAL A 85 4.84 2.09 7.21
N ARG A 86 5.59 3.02 6.62
CA ARG A 86 6.71 2.63 5.74
C ARG A 86 7.81 1.91 6.52
N THR A 87 8.01 2.26 7.77
CA THR A 87 8.95 1.54 8.64
C THR A 87 8.47 0.11 8.88
N LEU A 88 7.16 -0.09 9.09
CA LEU A 88 6.59 -1.43 9.21
C LEU A 88 6.72 -2.23 7.92
N MET A 89 6.59 -1.56 6.77
CA MET A 89 6.68 -2.22 5.46
C MET A 89 8.08 -2.77 5.17
N GLY A 90 9.09 -2.02 5.52
CA GLY A 90 10.47 -2.33 5.17
C GLY A 90 10.88 -1.78 3.81
N ALA A 91 12.14 -2.02 3.44
CA ALA A 91 12.70 -1.55 2.17
C ALA A 91 11.87 -2.02 0.98
N THR A 92 11.82 -1.21 -0.07
CA THR A 92 11.04 -1.51 -1.29
C THR A 92 11.47 -2.84 -1.92
N ASN A 93 12.77 -3.10 -1.95
CA ASN A 93 13.27 -4.41 -2.39
C ASN A 93 13.29 -5.35 -1.18
N PRO A 94 12.50 -6.44 -1.19
CA PRO A 94 12.44 -7.35 -0.04
C PRO A 94 13.79 -7.97 0.36
N VAL A 95 14.71 -8.11 -0.58
CA VAL A 95 16.04 -8.65 -0.28
C VAL A 95 16.79 -7.75 0.72
N ASP A 96 16.53 -6.44 0.65
CA ASP A 96 17.16 -5.45 1.51
C ASP A 96 16.33 -5.13 2.76
N ALA A 97 15.12 -5.70 2.86
CA ALA A 97 14.23 -5.39 3.97
C ALA A 97 14.65 -6.15 5.24
N ALA A 98 14.68 -5.45 6.36
CA ALA A 98 15.10 -6.03 7.62
C ALA A 98 14.08 -7.07 8.12
N PRO A 99 14.55 -8.14 8.78
CA PRO A 99 13.63 -9.03 9.50
C PRO A 99 12.78 -8.25 10.50
N GLY A 100 11.54 -8.67 10.66
CA GLY A 100 10.57 -7.96 11.50
C GLY A 100 9.69 -7.00 10.70
N THR A 101 10.13 -6.57 9.51
CA THR A 101 9.28 -5.78 8.62
C THR A 101 8.40 -6.70 7.80
N ILE A 102 7.31 -6.15 7.24
CA ILE A 102 6.38 -6.95 6.43
C ILE A 102 7.11 -7.58 5.25
N ARG A 103 7.86 -6.79 4.50
CA ARG A 103 8.62 -7.30 3.35
C ARG A 103 9.76 -8.22 3.75
N GLY A 104 10.44 -7.88 4.84
CA GLY A 104 11.56 -8.70 5.33
C GLY A 104 11.12 -10.09 5.76
N ASP A 105 9.94 -10.20 6.35
CA ASP A 105 9.44 -11.49 6.83
C ASP A 105 8.71 -12.29 5.75
N LEU A 106 8.02 -11.62 4.80
CA LEU A 106 6.99 -12.26 3.99
C LEU A 106 7.22 -12.17 2.48
N ALA A 107 8.09 -11.30 2.00
CA ALA A 107 8.32 -11.10 0.57
C ALA A 107 9.74 -11.46 0.17
N LEU A 108 9.93 -11.82 -1.11
CA LEU A 108 11.24 -12.14 -1.68
C LEU A 108 11.57 -11.31 -2.91
N GLU A 109 10.56 -10.93 -3.69
CA GLU A 109 10.76 -10.31 -4.99
C GLU A 109 10.27 -8.87 -5.01
N MET A 110 11.02 -7.99 -5.67
CA MET A 110 10.66 -6.57 -5.77
C MET A 110 9.34 -6.36 -6.51
N GLY A 111 9.07 -7.17 -7.53
CA GLY A 111 7.83 -7.09 -8.30
C GLY A 111 6.60 -7.56 -7.55
N GLU A 112 6.76 -8.36 -6.50
CA GLU A 112 5.68 -8.87 -5.66
C GLU A 112 6.05 -8.64 -4.20
N ASN A 113 6.00 -7.36 -3.80
CA ASN A 113 6.45 -6.95 -2.46
C ASN A 113 5.31 -6.61 -1.50
N LEU A 114 4.11 -7.13 -1.76
CA LEU A 114 2.96 -7.26 -0.88
C LEU A 114 2.18 -6.00 -0.58
N ILE A 115 2.83 -4.87 -0.37
CA ILE A 115 2.18 -3.71 0.24
C ILE A 115 2.66 -2.41 -0.39
N HIS A 116 1.74 -1.46 -0.49
CA HIS A 116 2.03 -0.07 -0.82
C HIS A 116 1.67 0.81 0.39
N GLY A 117 2.49 1.80 0.68
CA GLY A 117 2.18 2.87 1.62
C GLY A 117 2.62 4.18 1.02
N SER A 118 1.83 5.24 1.21
CA SER A 118 2.15 6.56 0.70
C SER A 118 3.53 7.00 1.22
N ASP A 119 4.29 7.72 0.37
CA ASP A 119 5.67 8.09 0.69
C ASP A 119 5.82 9.50 1.27
N SER A 120 4.72 10.23 1.37
CA SER A 120 4.71 11.60 1.93
C SER A 120 3.28 11.98 2.31
N PRO A 121 3.10 13.04 3.11
CA PRO A 121 1.75 13.55 3.38
C PRO A 121 1.02 14.00 2.12
N GLU A 122 1.72 14.58 1.16
CA GLU A 122 1.15 15.02 -0.12
C GLU A 122 0.68 13.84 -0.95
N SER A 123 1.50 12.79 -1.06
CA SER A 123 1.11 11.56 -1.75
C SER A 123 -0.07 10.90 -1.06
N ALA A 124 -0.09 10.89 0.28
CA ALA A 124 -1.20 10.32 1.03
C ALA A 124 -2.51 11.02 0.71
N ALA A 125 -2.53 12.36 0.72
CA ALA A 125 -3.74 13.12 0.41
C ALA A 125 -4.23 12.84 -1.01
N ARG A 126 -3.32 12.83 -1.98
CA ARG A 126 -3.65 12.54 -3.38
C ARG A 126 -4.20 11.13 -3.55
N GLU A 127 -3.55 10.16 -2.96
CA GLU A 127 -3.93 8.75 -3.09
C GLU A 127 -5.26 8.45 -2.40
N ILE A 128 -5.49 9.01 -1.21
CA ILE A 128 -6.77 8.88 -0.51
C ILE A 128 -7.89 9.47 -1.37
N GLY A 129 -7.63 10.62 -2.01
CA GLY A 129 -8.61 11.23 -2.91
C GLY A 129 -8.97 10.37 -4.12
N ILE A 130 -8.02 9.55 -4.61
CA ILE A 130 -8.27 8.63 -5.73
C ILE A 130 -9.18 7.47 -5.29
N PHE A 131 -8.88 6.85 -4.15
CA PHE A 131 -9.55 5.61 -3.73
C PHE A 131 -10.74 5.82 -2.81
N PHE A 132 -10.73 6.88 -2.02
CA PHE A 132 -11.81 7.20 -1.07
C PHE A 132 -12.20 8.68 -1.18
N PRO A 133 -12.73 9.12 -2.34
CA PRO A 133 -13.02 10.55 -2.54
C PRO A 133 -14.08 11.11 -1.59
N ASP A 134 -14.91 10.24 -1.01
CA ASP A 134 -16.01 10.66 -0.12
C ASP A 134 -15.64 10.54 1.37
N LEU A 135 -14.41 10.19 1.68
CA LEU A 135 -13.97 10.06 3.06
C LEU A 135 -13.73 11.44 3.68
N ASP A 136 -14.37 11.67 4.82
CA ASP A 136 -14.22 12.93 5.56
C ASP A 136 -12.88 13.04 6.29
#